data_b41ed67bc0e1b5f7080745e65acb1305
#
_entry.id   b41ed67bc0e1b5f7080745e65acb1305
#
_cell.length_a   1.000
_cell.length_b   1.000
_cell.length_c   1.000
_cell.angle_alpha   90.00
_cell.angle_beta   90.00
_cell.angle_gamma   90.00
#
_symmetry.space_group_name_H-M   'P 1'
#
loop_
_entity.id
_entity.type
_entity.pdbx_description
1 polymer ?
#
loop_
_entity_poly.entity_id
_entity_poly.type
_entity_poly.pdbx_seq_one_letter_code
_entity_poly.pdbx_strand_id
1 'polypeptide(L)'
;MAHLKKLTILHSNDMHGDFMAPEVDSNLIGGVSRLSGYVQKVRAETPNTLYVIAGDMFRGSLIDSEYKGLSTIEIMNLLSPDVVTLGNHEVDYGLAHLLFIEKCAKFPIINANLYNTLNYSRLFRSHIIKEIDGMKILFIGVLTEAVLDATKQDKLIGSLVDVEEAAQEVGKICNVYRTTDIDFTVLLTHIGIEDDKRLAAALDPAWGVDIIIGGHSHTLLEKPVIVSGIPIVQAACGTAQIGRFDIVVDTDTNSISSYTWKLIPIDDDYCPRDKSLEEILLKYKTRTDKKYGRIVTRFAERYTHPARNTETMLGKLLADAFKDVLGVDIMLLGSGSIRKDEVGPIVTYRDLREMLPYNDTVYMIKVTGEQLRHMITFILRDESFKGETEFYQFSRGLRIEYNRANHELVSLSLNGYEIRDDQQLKVGIQDFHLVNIKKFMDVTLEEVSAISKPKILSTSCTDIVDEYFSRQELVRASSEKRLIIT
;
A
#
# COMPACT_ATOMS: atom_id res chain seq x y z
N MET A 1 1.76 40.40 29.73
CA MET A 1 2.55 40.17 28.49
C MET A 1 2.17 38.75 28.06
N ALA A 2 1.86 38.54 26.79
CA ALA A 2 1.51 37.21 26.29
C ALA A 2 2.65 36.21 26.61
N HIS A 3 2.30 35.05 27.12
CA HIS A 3 3.26 33.99 27.38
C HIS A 3 3.54 33.23 26.08
N LEU A 4 4.46 33.75 25.27
CA LEU A 4 4.82 33.17 23.98
C LEU A 4 5.88 32.08 24.13
N LYS A 5 5.60 30.88 23.63
CA LYS A 5 6.53 29.74 23.61
C LYS A 5 6.80 29.28 22.18
N LYS A 6 8.01 28.82 21.96
CA LYS A 6 8.42 28.27 20.64
C LYS A 6 8.26 26.76 20.63
N LEU A 7 7.70 26.24 19.55
CA LEU A 7 7.54 24.82 19.26
C LEU A 7 7.99 24.55 17.82
N THR A 8 8.80 23.54 17.62
CA THR A 8 9.12 23.05 16.27
C THR A 8 8.50 21.67 16.07
N ILE A 9 7.73 21.48 15.02
CA ILE A 9 7.23 20.17 14.61
C ILE A 9 7.86 19.80 13.27
N LEU A 10 8.61 18.71 13.28
CA LEU A 10 9.07 18.01 12.08
C LEU A 10 8.05 16.94 11.74
N HIS A 11 7.74 16.77 10.45
CA HIS A 11 6.80 15.73 10.07
C HIS A 11 7.16 15.02 8.77
N SER A 12 6.88 13.72 8.73
CA SER A 12 6.89 12.87 7.55
C SER A 12 5.54 12.18 7.39
N ASN A 13 5.25 11.69 6.21
CA ASN A 13 4.08 10.89 5.88
C ASN A 13 4.43 9.95 4.72
N ASP A 14 3.68 8.85 4.56
CA ASP A 14 3.79 7.96 3.40
C ASP A 14 5.25 7.53 3.12
N MET A 15 5.96 7.10 4.16
CA MET A 15 7.38 6.73 4.02
C MET A 15 7.58 5.42 3.24
N HIS A 16 6.60 4.52 3.27
CA HIS A 16 6.55 3.29 2.46
C HIS A 16 7.83 2.45 2.47
N GLY A 17 8.51 2.38 3.61
CA GLY A 17 9.76 1.62 3.70
C GLY A 17 10.89 2.16 2.82
N ASP A 18 10.84 3.42 2.42
CA ASP A 18 11.89 4.12 1.68
C ASP A 18 13.09 4.42 2.61
N PHE A 19 13.88 3.36 2.87
CA PHE A 19 14.98 3.44 3.82
C PHE A 19 16.29 3.88 3.20
N MET A 20 16.47 3.60 1.90
CA MET A 20 17.72 3.81 1.20
C MET A 20 17.65 5.10 0.37
N ALA A 21 18.74 5.83 0.33
CA ALA A 21 18.83 6.97 -0.56
C ALA A 21 19.12 6.50 -1.99
N PRO A 22 18.23 6.73 -2.97
CA PRO A 22 18.55 6.55 -4.38
C PRO A 22 19.58 7.59 -4.84
N GLU A 23 20.41 7.20 -5.80
CA GLU A 23 21.30 8.13 -6.50
C GLU A 23 20.52 8.77 -7.66
N VAL A 24 20.40 10.11 -7.62
CA VAL A 24 19.79 10.91 -8.67
C VAL A 24 20.80 11.97 -9.09
N ASP A 25 21.19 11.97 -10.37
CA ASP A 25 22.18 12.92 -10.94
C ASP A 25 23.48 13.00 -10.12
N SER A 26 24.00 11.85 -9.70
CA SER A 26 25.20 11.70 -8.85
C SER A 26 25.05 12.24 -7.40
N ASN A 27 23.84 12.60 -6.99
CA ASN A 27 23.54 12.97 -5.61
C ASN A 27 22.66 11.90 -4.95
N LEU A 28 22.92 11.61 -3.69
CA LEU A 28 22.07 10.74 -2.90
C LEU A 28 20.95 11.58 -2.27
N ILE A 29 19.70 11.31 -2.61
CA ILE A 29 18.53 12.03 -2.12
C ILE A 29 17.71 11.12 -1.20
N GLY A 30 17.25 11.64 -0.05
CA GLY A 30 16.47 10.87 0.91
C GLY A 30 17.32 9.89 1.74
N GLY A 31 16.66 8.83 2.17
CA GLY A 31 17.20 7.81 3.05
C GLY A 31 17.03 8.11 4.53
N VAL A 32 16.56 7.11 5.27
CA VAL A 32 16.18 7.27 6.69
C VAL A 32 17.37 7.64 7.58
N SER A 33 18.62 7.30 7.19
CA SER A 33 19.83 7.70 7.94
C SER A 33 20.02 9.23 7.94
N ARG A 34 19.86 9.88 6.79
CA ARG A 34 19.93 11.35 6.69
C ARG A 34 18.72 12.02 7.33
N LEU A 35 17.54 11.43 7.14
CA LEU A 35 16.32 11.91 7.80
C LEU A 35 16.50 11.93 9.32
N SER A 36 17.03 10.83 9.91
CA SER A 36 17.37 10.76 11.33
C SER A 36 18.40 11.80 11.72
N GLY A 37 19.47 11.92 10.94
CA GLY A 37 20.52 12.91 11.20
C GLY A 37 20.00 14.34 11.21
N TYR A 38 19.07 14.69 10.29
CA TYR A 38 18.39 15.98 10.30
C TYR A 38 17.52 16.17 11.54
N VAL A 39 16.70 15.19 11.89
CA VAL A 39 15.87 15.22 13.10
C VAL A 39 16.72 15.43 14.35
N GLN A 40 17.81 14.68 14.50
CA GLN A 40 18.73 14.82 15.63
C GLN A 40 19.40 16.18 15.66
N LYS A 41 19.84 16.70 14.50
CA LYS A 41 20.43 18.03 14.37
C LYS A 41 19.44 19.11 14.85
N VAL A 42 18.20 19.08 14.37
CA VAL A 42 17.19 20.08 14.77
C VAL A 42 16.88 19.96 16.25
N ARG A 43 16.75 18.75 16.81
CA ARG A 43 16.54 18.55 18.25
C ARG A 43 17.68 19.11 19.10
N ALA A 44 18.93 19.04 18.61
CA ALA A 44 20.07 19.58 19.31
C ALA A 44 20.16 21.12 19.22
N GLU A 45 19.76 21.69 18.08
CA GLU A 45 19.86 23.15 17.81
C GLU A 45 18.61 23.93 18.26
N THR A 46 17.45 23.29 18.28
CA THR A 46 16.16 23.92 18.54
C THR A 46 15.45 23.18 19.68
N PRO A 47 15.40 23.75 20.88
CA PRO A 47 14.60 23.21 21.99
C PRO A 47 13.12 23.09 21.59
N ASN A 48 12.39 22.21 22.27
CA ASN A 48 10.96 21.99 22.04
C ASN A 48 10.67 21.47 20.60
N THR A 49 11.49 20.53 20.10
CA THR A 49 11.29 19.90 18.81
C THR A 49 10.62 18.53 18.97
N LEU A 50 9.50 18.35 18.26
CA LEU A 50 8.80 17.07 18.12
C LEU A 50 8.91 16.60 16.68
N TYR A 51 9.02 15.28 16.49
CA TYR A 51 8.98 14.63 15.20
C TYR A 51 7.80 13.67 15.13
N VAL A 52 6.94 13.83 14.12
CA VAL A 52 5.70 13.07 13.98
C VAL A 52 5.59 12.44 12.59
N ILE A 53 4.84 11.31 12.49
CA ILE A 53 4.62 10.62 11.22
C ILE A 53 3.12 10.44 11.01
N ALA A 54 2.63 10.91 9.86
CA ALA A 54 1.22 10.84 9.49
C ALA A 54 0.92 9.58 8.63
N GLY A 55 1.24 8.39 9.17
CA GLY A 55 0.88 7.08 8.61
C GLY A 55 1.72 6.60 7.43
N ASP A 56 1.43 5.37 7.00
CA ASP A 56 2.06 4.64 5.90
C ASP A 56 3.59 4.56 6.02
N MET A 57 4.04 3.99 7.14
CA MET A 57 5.45 3.64 7.33
C MET A 57 5.83 2.40 6.51
N PHE A 58 4.87 1.49 6.31
CA PHE A 58 5.07 0.17 5.72
C PHE A 58 4.87 0.20 4.21
N ARG A 59 5.34 -0.90 3.58
CA ARG A 59 5.09 -1.28 2.20
C ARG A 59 5.69 -0.39 1.11
N GLY A 60 6.68 -0.91 0.45
CA GLY A 60 7.37 -0.29 -0.70
C GLY A 60 8.77 -0.83 -0.90
N SER A 61 9.41 -1.37 0.14
CA SER A 61 10.74 -1.97 0.00
C SER A 61 10.74 -3.47 0.25
N LEU A 62 11.73 -4.15 -0.34
CA LEU A 62 11.96 -5.57 -0.07
C LEU A 62 12.37 -5.82 1.39
N ILE A 63 13.02 -4.86 2.03
CA ILE A 63 13.40 -4.93 3.45
C ILE A 63 12.12 -4.97 4.31
N ASP A 64 11.15 -4.11 4.04
CA ASP A 64 9.88 -4.12 4.75
C ASP A 64 9.11 -5.43 4.51
N SER A 65 8.92 -5.77 3.24
CA SER A 65 8.11 -6.93 2.82
C SER A 65 8.67 -8.26 3.32
N GLU A 66 10.00 -8.43 3.35
CA GLU A 66 10.66 -9.64 3.81
C GLU A 66 10.39 -9.93 5.29
N TYR A 67 10.33 -8.89 6.11
CA TYR A 67 10.13 -9.00 7.56
C TYR A 67 8.73 -8.57 8.00
N LYS A 68 7.82 -8.34 7.04
CA LYS A 68 6.42 -7.96 7.30
C LYS A 68 6.30 -6.78 8.27
N GLY A 69 7.07 -5.72 8.05
CA GLY A 69 7.06 -4.51 8.86
C GLY A 69 7.91 -4.54 10.13
N LEU A 70 8.42 -5.70 10.58
CA LEU A 70 9.27 -5.75 11.78
C LEU A 70 10.58 -4.97 11.60
N SER A 71 11.19 -5.05 10.42
CA SER A 71 12.38 -4.25 10.07
C SER A 71 12.06 -2.75 10.08
N THR A 72 10.89 -2.38 9.59
CA THR A 72 10.41 -0.99 9.62
C THR A 72 10.30 -0.48 11.04
N ILE A 73 9.67 -1.23 11.94
CA ILE A 73 9.54 -0.83 13.35
C ILE A 73 10.91 -0.74 14.04
N GLU A 74 11.86 -1.65 13.76
CA GLU A 74 13.21 -1.54 14.31
C GLU A 74 13.91 -0.26 13.85
N ILE A 75 13.79 0.08 12.56
CA ILE A 75 14.30 1.31 11.97
C ILE A 75 13.61 2.55 12.57
N MET A 76 12.27 2.53 12.67
CA MET A 76 11.50 3.63 13.25
C MET A 76 11.80 3.82 14.75
N ASN A 77 12.07 2.74 15.49
CA ASN A 77 12.49 2.83 16.89
C ASN A 77 13.83 3.58 17.06
N LEU A 78 14.72 3.51 16.07
CA LEU A 78 15.96 4.29 16.06
C LEU A 78 15.74 5.74 15.60
N LEU A 79 14.89 5.93 14.59
CA LEU A 79 14.47 7.25 14.12
C LEU A 79 13.72 8.03 15.22
N SER A 80 13.07 7.28 16.14
CA SER A 80 12.46 7.79 17.37
C SER A 80 11.46 8.94 17.16
N PRO A 81 10.36 8.71 16.41
CA PRO A 81 9.27 9.68 16.34
C PRO A 81 8.58 9.85 17.70
N ASP A 82 8.08 11.05 17.95
CA ASP A 82 7.36 11.36 19.20
C ASP A 82 5.91 10.86 19.19
N VAL A 83 5.25 10.90 18.02
CA VAL A 83 3.89 10.41 17.80
C VAL A 83 3.74 9.94 16.35
N VAL A 84 3.03 8.84 16.15
CA VAL A 84 2.70 8.30 14.83
C VAL A 84 1.20 8.02 14.75
N THR A 85 0.55 8.33 13.63
CA THR A 85 -0.78 7.81 13.31
C THR A 85 -0.70 6.61 12.38
N LEU A 86 -1.77 5.83 12.29
CA LEU A 86 -1.87 4.73 11.32
C LEU A 86 -2.15 5.27 9.91
N GLY A 87 -1.61 4.60 8.90
CA GLY A 87 -2.05 4.67 7.52
C GLY A 87 -2.73 3.37 7.08
N ASN A 88 -3.17 3.30 5.83
CA ASN A 88 -3.86 2.12 5.32
C ASN A 88 -2.93 0.94 5.08
N HIS A 89 -1.64 1.16 4.85
CA HIS A 89 -0.67 0.08 4.65
C HIS A 89 -0.18 -0.57 5.95
N GLU A 90 -0.45 0.00 7.11
CA GLU A 90 -0.16 -0.63 8.39
C GLU A 90 -0.96 -1.92 8.60
N VAL A 91 -2.12 -2.09 7.96
CA VAL A 91 -2.96 -3.30 8.06
C VAL A 91 -2.68 -4.36 7.00
N ASP A 92 -1.82 -4.11 6.03
CA ASP A 92 -1.55 -5.00 4.89
C ASP A 92 -1.07 -6.41 5.29
N TYR A 93 -0.46 -6.54 6.46
CA TYR A 93 -0.04 -7.83 7.01
C TYR A 93 -1.08 -8.44 7.97
N GLY A 94 -2.28 -7.88 8.03
CA GLY A 94 -3.40 -8.31 8.87
C GLY A 94 -3.41 -7.68 10.26
N LEU A 95 -4.62 -7.61 10.86
CA LEU A 95 -4.83 -6.94 12.15
C LEU A 95 -4.02 -7.56 13.30
N ALA A 96 -4.00 -8.89 13.38
CA ALA A 96 -3.26 -9.56 14.45
C ALA A 96 -1.77 -9.21 14.41
N HIS A 97 -1.22 -9.06 13.19
CA HIS A 97 0.16 -8.65 12.99
C HIS A 97 0.37 -7.17 13.34
N LEU A 98 -0.56 -6.29 12.96
CA LEU A 98 -0.50 -4.88 13.33
C LEU A 98 -0.51 -4.68 14.86
N LEU A 99 -1.37 -5.40 15.60
CA LEU A 99 -1.40 -5.36 17.05
C LEU A 99 -0.09 -5.87 17.68
N PHE A 100 0.56 -6.86 17.06
CA PHE A 100 1.88 -7.32 17.47
C PHE A 100 2.96 -6.26 17.22
N ILE A 101 2.95 -5.63 16.02
CA ILE A 101 3.86 -4.55 15.65
C ILE A 101 3.72 -3.35 16.57
N GLU A 102 2.50 -2.98 16.95
CA GLU A 102 2.25 -1.89 17.90
C GLU A 102 2.96 -2.15 19.24
N LYS A 103 3.00 -3.41 19.71
CA LYS A 103 3.74 -3.77 20.94
C LYS A 103 5.27 -3.72 20.76
N CYS A 104 5.78 -3.83 19.54
CA CYS A 104 7.21 -3.72 19.25
C CYS A 104 7.67 -2.26 19.09
N ALA A 105 6.75 -1.34 18.81
CA ALA A 105 7.04 0.09 18.70
C ALA A 105 7.39 0.71 20.07
N LYS A 106 8.47 1.52 20.09
CA LYS A 106 8.91 2.29 21.28
C LYS A 106 8.34 3.72 21.29
N PHE A 107 7.46 4.02 20.36
CA PHE A 107 6.77 5.28 20.21
C PHE A 107 5.25 5.06 20.20
N PRO A 108 4.45 6.04 20.58
CA PRO A 108 3.00 5.90 20.59
C PRO A 108 2.45 5.91 19.16
N ILE A 109 1.60 4.92 18.87
CA ILE A 109 0.77 4.87 17.67
C ILE A 109 -0.66 5.22 18.10
N ILE A 110 -1.28 6.21 17.44
CA ILE A 110 -2.61 6.73 17.79
C ILE A 110 -3.59 6.59 16.63
N ASN A 111 -4.84 6.29 16.96
CA ASN A 111 -5.96 6.32 16.01
C ASN A 111 -7.30 6.45 16.72
N ALA A 112 -8.10 7.44 16.35
CA ALA A 112 -9.36 7.78 17.02
C ALA A 112 -10.58 7.10 16.39
N ASN A 113 -10.52 6.67 15.14
CA ASN A 113 -11.68 6.26 14.36
C ASN A 113 -11.69 4.78 13.90
N LEU A 114 -10.77 3.95 14.39
CA LEU A 114 -10.75 2.50 14.13
C LEU A 114 -11.30 1.71 15.32
N TYR A 115 -12.38 0.96 15.10
CA TYR A 115 -13.11 0.25 16.15
C TYR A 115 -13.16 -1.26 15.91
N ASN A 116 -13.27 -2.01 16.99
CA ASN A 116 -13.62 -3.43 16.95
C ASN A 116 -15.13 -3.60 16.71
N THR A 117 -15.53 -4.40 15.73
CA THR A 117 -16.96 -4.66 15.40
C THR A 117 -17.75 -5.31 16.53
N LEU A 118 -17.09 -6.14 17.36
CA LEU A 118 -17.82 -6.95 18.34
C LEU A 118 -18.26 -6.13 19.55
N ASN A 119 -17.47 -5.16 19.98
CA ASN A 119 -17.72 -4.42 21.22
C ASN A 119 -17.62 -2.90 21.08
N TYR A 120 -17.39 -2.40 19.85
CA TYR A 120 -17.25 -0.97 19.54
C TYR A 120 -16.18 -0.26 20.40
N SER A 121 -15.17 -1.02 20.88
CA SER A 121 -14.01 -0.40 21.51
C SER A 121 -12.99 0.04 20.47
N ARG A 122 -12.32 1.15 20.72
CA ARG A 122 -11.19 1.57 19.86
C ARG A 122 -10.07 0.54 19.94
N LEU A 123 -9.47 0.24 18.80
CA LEU A 123 -8.35 -0.71 18.72
C LEU A 123 -7.04 -0.09 19.19
N PHE A 124 -6.91 1.22 19.06
CA PHE A 124 -5.71 1.97 19.46
C PHE A 124 -6.05 3.08 20.44
N ARG A 125 -5.00 3.65 21.04
CA ARG A 125 -5.12 4.90 21.78
C ARG A 125 -5.54 5.99 20.80
N SER A 126 -6.64 6.69 21.08
CA SER A 126 -7.18 7.72 20.16
C SER A 126 -6.31 8.96 20.06
N HIS A 127 -5.59 9.30 21.13
CA HIS A 127 -4.84 10.53 21.28
C HIS A 127 -3.75 10.39 22.34
N ILE A 128 -2.84 11.36 22.36
CA ILE A 128 -1.83 11.50 23.42
C ILE A 128 -1.58 12.98 23.71
N ILE A 129 -1.29 13.29 24.95
CA ILE A 129 -0.79 14.62 25.34
C ILE A 129 0.71 14.49 25.56
N LYS A 130 1.48 15.33 24.85
CA LYS A 130 2.91 15.53 25.08
C LYS A 130 3.12 16.83 25.86
N GLU A 131 3.94 16.76 26.89
CA GLU A 131 4.35 17.94 27.63
C GLU A 131 5.79 18.30 27.27
N ILE A 132 6.02 19.52 26.82
CA ILE A 132 7.32 20.04 26.46
C ILE A 132 7.43 21.50 26.89
N ASP A 133 8.44 21.83 27.68
CA ASP A 133 8.62 23.18 28.24
C ASP A 133 7.36 23.72 28.96
N GLY A 134 6.63 22.82 29.62
CA GLY A 134 5.37 23.15 30.29
C GLY A 134 4.20 23.45 29.36
N MET A 135 4.33 23.26 28.04
CA MET A 135 3.21 23.25 27.10
C MET A 135 2.61 21.85 27.00
N LYS A 136 1.29 21.75 27.01
CA LYS A 136 0.54 20.53 26.77
C LYS A 136 0.03 20.50 25.34
N ILE A 137 0.54 19.59 24.54
CA ILE A 137 0.21 19.43 23.13
C ILE A 137 -0.63 18.17 22.96
N LEU A 138 -1.85 18.31 22.49
CA LEU A 138 -2.77 17.19 22.22
C LEU A 138 -2.59 16.73 20.77
N PHE A 139 -2.27 15.46 20.58
CA PHE A 139 -2.23 14.80 19.28
C PHE A 139 -3.40 13.84 19.14
N ILE A 140 -4.15 13.91 18.04
CA ILE A 140 -5.27 13.01 17.73
C ILE A 140 -5.02 12.39 16.36
N GLY A 141 -5.15 11.05 16.23
CA GLY A 141 -4.93 10.33 14.96
C GLY A 141 -6.24 10.03 14.23
N VAL A 142 -6.29 10.21 12.90
CA VAL A 142 -7.44 9.89 12.05
C VAL A 142 -7.00 9.12 10.81
N LEU A 143 -7.72 8.06 10.44
CA LEU A 143 -7.40 7.14 9.35
C LEU A 143 -8.53 7.12 8.29
N THR A 144 -8.16 6.87 7.02
CA THR A 144 -9.09 6.74 5.90
C THR A 144 -9.96 5.48 5.97
N GLU A 145 -11.17 5.56 5.44
CA GLU A 145 -12.05 4.41 5.23
C GLU A 145 -11.48 3.38 4.23
N ALA A 146 -10.56 3.78 3.35
CA ALA A 146 -9.93 2.90 2.35
C ALA A 146 -9.25 1.68 2.99
N VAL A 147 -8.89 1.75 4.26
CA VAL A 147 -8.40 0.61 5.07
C VAL A 147 -9.40 -0.56 5.10
N LEU A 148 -10.71 -0.29 5.06
CA LEU A 148 -11.73 -1.34 5.08
C LEU A 148 -11.71 -2.21 3.83
N ASP A 149 -11.29 -1.68 2.68
CA ASP A 149 -11.19 -2.44 1.44
C ASP A 149 -10.06 -3.48 1.50
N ALA A 150 -8.96 -3.15 2.17
CA ALA A 150 -7.85 -4.07 2.42
C ALA A 150 -8.18 -5.13 3.48
N THR A 151 -9.10 -4.83 4.40
CA THR A 151 -9.41 -5.66 5.57
C THR A 151 -10.75 -6.41 5.48
N LYS A 152 -11.46 -6.33 4.37
CA LYS A 152 -12.78 -6.99 4.15
C LYS A 152 -12.81 -8.48 4.50
N GLN A 153 -11.68 -9.16 4.54
CA GLN A 153 -11.58 -10.55 4.96
C GLN A 153 -11.48 -10.73 6.49
N ASP A 154 -11.13 -9.69 7.22
CA ASP A 154 -11.01 -9.75 8.68
C ASP A 154 -12.29 -9.20 9.34
N LYS A 155 -13.22 -10.10 9.65
CA LYS A 155 -14.50 -9.77 10.29
C LYS A 155 -14.37 -9.11 11.68
N LEU A 156 -13.18 -8.98 12.20
CA LEU A 156 -12.88 -8.40 13.50
C LEU A 156 -12.60 -6.90 13.44
N ILE A 157 -12.16 -6.40 12.26
CA ILE A 157 -12.02 -4.95 12.06
C ILE A 157 -13.36 -4.44 11.56
N GLY A 158 -13.93 -3.55 12.30
CA GLY A 158 -15.24 -3.29 11.99
C GLY A 158 -15.56 -1.98 11.46
N SER A 159 -15.39 -0.91 12.05
CA SER A 159 -16.03 0.31 11.64
C SER A 159 -15.04 1.45 11.70
N LEU A 160 -14.62 1.92 10.54
CA LEU A 160 -14.15 3.27 10.41
C LEU A 160 -15.37 4.16 10.28
N VAL A 161 -15.40 5.22 11.02
CA VAL A 161 -16.37 6.29 10.83
C VAL A 161 -15.91 7.17 9.66
N ASP A 162 -16.83 7.67 8.88
CA ASP A 162 -16.57 8.58 7.77
C ASP A 162 -15.94 9.92 8.25
N VAL A 163 -15.62 10.82 7.32
CA VAL A 163 -14.93 12.08 7.66
C VAL A 163 -15.77 12.96 8.58
N GLU A 164 -17.09 13.03 8.37
CA GLU A 164 -18.02 13.81 9.17
C GLU A 164 -18.14 13.23 10.59
N GLU A 165 -18.23 11.92 10.72
CA GLU A 165 -18.21 11.23 12.01
C GLU A 165 -16.84 11.31 12.69
N ALA A 166 -15.74 11.29 11.93
CA ALA A 166 -14.39 11.49 12.43
C ALA A 166 -14.23 12.88 13.08
N ALA A 167 -14.83 13.92 12.49
CA ALA A 167 -14.88 15.25 13.10
C ALA A 167 -15.56 15.22 14.48
N GLN A 168 -16.66 14.47 14.62
CA GLN A 168 -17.35 14.30 15.92
C GLN A 168 -16.48 13.55 16.93
N GLU A 169 -15.72 12.53 16.49
CA GLU A 169 -14.78 11.82 17.38
C GLU A 169 -13.66 12.76 17.86
N VAL A 170 -13.12 13.62 17.00
CA VAL A 170 -12.18 14.67 17.38
C VAL A 170 -12.82 15.59 18.42
N GLY A 171 -14.04 16.07 18.17
CA GLY A 171 -14.78 16.93 19.10
C GLY A 171 -15.03 16.28 20.45
N LYS A 172 -15.38 14.99 20.50
CA LYS A 172 -15.53 14.25 21.77
C LYS A 172 -14.22 14.23 22.57
N ILE A 173 -13.07 14.03 21.90
CA ILE A 173 -11.76 14.01 22.54
C ILE A 173 -11.42 15.40 23.07
N CYS A 174 -11.53 16.45 22.26
CA CYS A 174 -11.26 17.83 22.66
C CYS A 174 -12.15 18.25 23.86
N ASN A 175 -13.42 17.88 23.85
CA ASN A 175 -14.36 18.19 24.95
C ASN A 175 -13.99 17.51 26.27
N VAL A 176 -13.37 16.31 26.26
CA VAL A 176 -12.86 15.65 27.48
C VAL A 176 -11.81 16.53 28.17
N TYR A 177 -11.01 17.24 27.35
CA TYR A 177 -9.93 18.10 27.87
C TYR A 177 -10.31 19.58 27.99
N ARG A 178 -11.59 19.92 27.84
CA ARG A 178 -12.08 21.33 27.90
C ARG A 178 -11.74 22.03 29.22
N THR A 179 -11.59 21.28 30.31
CA THR A 179 -11.19 21.82 31.64
C THR A 179 -9.68 21.67 31.88
N THR A 180 -8.96 21.04 30.95
CA THR A 180 -7.51 20.91 30.98
C THR A 180 -6.95 21.99 30.08
N ASP A 181 -5.97 22.72 30.56
CA ASP A 181 -5.29 23.73 29.76
C ASP A 181 -4.42 23.05 28.71
N ILE A 182 -4.96 22.88 27.50
CA ILE A 182 -4.25 22.37 26.33
C ILE A 182 -3.80 23.58 25.53
N ASP A 183 -2.49 23.73 25.42
CA ASP A 183 -1.88 24.90 24.73
C ASP A 183 -1.92 24.79 23.21
N PHE A 184 -1.94 23.56 22.68
CA PHE A 184 -1.86 23.31 21.24
C PHE A 184 -2.44 21.95 20.84
N THR A 185 -3.25 21.89 19.76
CA THR A 185 -3.87 20.67 19.28
C THR A 185 -3.48 20.37 17.84
N VAL A 186 -2.96 19.18 17.60
CA VAL A 186 -2.49 18.66 16.31
C VAL A 186 -3.35 17.46 15.89
N LEU A 187 -3.94 17.50 14.71
CA LEU A 187 -4.47 16.29 14.07
C LEU A 187 -3.37 15.66 13.21
N LEU A 188 -3.10 14.39 13.42
CA LEU A 188 -2.31 13.55 12.53
C LEU A 188 -3.27 12.71 11.72
N THR A 189 -3.44 13.05 10.44
CA THR A 189 -4.45 12.43 9.59
C THR A 189 -3.80 11.59 8.49
N HIS A 190 -4.46 10.49 8.13
CA HIS A 190 -4.07 9.72 6.96
C HIS A 190 -5.32 9.43 6.12
N ILE A 191 -5.91 10.52 5.56
CA ILE A 191 -7.18 10.49 4.83
C ILE A 191 -7.10 11.13 3.44
N GLY A 192 -5.97 11.75 3.12
CA GLY A 192 -5.75 12.48 1.87
C GLY A 192 -6.18 13.95 1.95
N ILE A 193 -5.57 14.77 1.09
CA ILE A 193 -5.70 16.23 1.16
C ILE A 193 -7.14 16.72 0.99
N GLU A 194 -7.96 16.09 0.16
CA GLU A 194 -9.34 16.53 -0.05
C GLU A 194 -10.22 16.23 1.18
N ASP A 195 -10.01 15.08 1.81
CA ASP A 195 -10.72 14.76 3.05
C ASP A 195 -10.15 15.50 4.26
N ASP A 196 -8.86 15.86 4.28
CA ASP A 196 -8.29 16.79 5.26
C ASP A 196 -9.00 18.17 5.20
N LYS A 197 -9.28 18.68 3.99
CA LYS A 197 -10.04 19.93 3.81
C LYS A 197 -11.49 19.80 4.29
N ARG A 198 -12.15 18.67 3.99
CA ARG A 198 -13.51 18.38 4.47
C ARG A 198 -13.56 18.30 6.00
N LEU A 199 -12.59 17.56 6.57
CA LEU A 199 -12.45 17.45 8.03
C LEU A 199 -12.26 18.84 8.67
N ALA A 200 -11.31 19.64 8.17
CA ALA A 200 -11.07 20.99 8.69
C ALA A 200 -12.31 21.90 8.60
N ALA A 201 -13.12 21.76 7.54
CA ALA A 201 -14.36 22.51 7.39
C ALA A 201 -15.47 22.05 8.34
N ALA A 202 -15.44 20.78 8.78
CA ALA A 202 -16.42 20.19 9.68
C ALA A 202 -16.09 20.37 11.17
N LEU A 203 -14.84 20.79 11.51
CA LEU A 203 -14.43 21.03 12.89
C LEU A 203 -15.09 22.28 13.46
N ASP A 204 -15.65 22.16 14.69
CA ASP A 204 -16.09 23.31 15.44
C ASP A 204 -14.86 24.11 15.95
N PRO A 205 -14.77 25.42 15.67
CA PRO A 205 -13.68 26.25 16.18
C PRO A 205 -13.50 26.20 17.71
N ALA A 206 -14.58 25.93 18.46
CA ALA A 206 -14.53 25.78 19.91
C ALA A 206 -13.74 24.54 20.40
N TRP A 207 -13.41 23.61 19.49
CA TRP A 207 -12.57 22.44 19.83
C TRP A 207 -11.08 22.77 19.83
N GLY A 208 -10.67 23.91 19.29
CA GLY A 208 -9.31 24.44 19.39
C GLY A 208 -8.27 23.59 18.63
N VAL A 209 -8.63 23.06 17.45
CA VAL A 209 -7.66 22.37 16.58
C VAL A 209 -6.82 23.42 15.85
N ASP A 210 -5.50 23.37 16.00
CA ASP A 210 -4.58 24.37 15.49
C ASP A 210 -3.97 24.01 14.13
N ILE A 211 -3.60 22.75 13.90
CA ILE A 211 -3.00 22.29 12.64
C ILE A 211 -3.45 20.87 12.27
N ILE A 212 -3.43 20.57 10.97
CA ILE A 212 -3.57 19.22 10.42
C ILE A 212 -2.27 18.85 9.69
N ILE A 213 -1.69 17.72 10.06
CA ILE A 213 -0.56 17.10 9.36
C ILE A 213 -1.07 15.81 8.73
N GLY A 214 -1.20 15.82 7.40
CA GLY A 214 -1.85 14.76 6.62
C GLY A 214 -0.91 13.85 5.87
N GLY A 215 -1.49 12.79 5.30
CA GLY A 215 -0.86 11.78 4.43
C GLY A 215 -1.86 11.18 3.44
N HIS A 216 -1.56 9.98 2.91
CA HIS A 216 -2.37 9.16 2.01
C HIS A 216 -2.38 9.59 0.53
N SER A 217 -2.56 10.85 0.23
CA SER A 217 -2.64 11.35 -1.15
C SER A 217 -1.28 11.69 -1.77
N HIS A 218 -0.18 11.50 -1.04
CA HIS A 218 1.20 11.82 -1.45
C HIS A 218 1.35 13.26 -1.98
N THR A 219 0.57 14.19 -1.45
CA THR A 219 0.53 15.55 -1.95
C THR A 219 1.77 16.33 -1.49
N LEU A 220 2.51 16.92 -2.44
CA LEU A 220 3.57 17.87 -2.13
C LEU A 220 2.95 19.26 -1.95
N LEU A 221 2.89 19.73 -0.73
CA LEU A 221 2.45 21.10 -0.44
C LEU A 221 3.67 21.99 -0.25
N GLU A 222 3.87 22.94 -1.14
CA GLU A 222 4.92 23.98 -0.97
C GLU A 222 4.53 25.04 0.06
N LYS A 223 3.24 25.17 0.33
CA LYS A 223 2.65 26.06 1.33
C LYS A 223 1.47 25.37 2.00
N PRO A 224 1.20 25.68 3.28
CA PRO A 224 0.01 25.20 3.96
C PRO A 224 -1.27 25.59 3.22
N VAL A 225 -2.21 24.66 3.10
CA VAL A 225 -3.58 24.96 2.69
C VAL A 225 -4.36 25.36 3.93
N ILE A 226 -5.05 26.49 3.89
CA ILE A 226 -5.81 27.02 5.03
C ILE A 226 -7.31 26.77 4.81
N VAL A 227 -7.93 26.04 5.73
CA VAL A 227 -9.38 25.81 5.74
C VAL A 227 -9.91 26.11 7.14
N SER A 228 -10.95 26.92 7.25
CA SER A 228 -11.52 27.37 8.52
C SER A 228 -10.48 27.96 9.51
N GLY A 229 -9.39 28.54 8.99
CA GLY A 229 -8.28 29.06 9.80
C GLY A 229 -7.24 28.01 10.19
N ILE A 230 -7.44 26.73 9.89
CA ILE A 230 -6.54 25.62 10.24
C ILE A 230 -5.56 25.37 9.08
N PRO A 231 -4.24 25.46 9.30
CA PRO A 231 -3.22 25.05 8.34
C PRO A 231 -3.19 23.54 8.16
N ILE A 232 -3.19 23.09 6.90
CA ILE A 232 -3.07 21.70 6.49
C ILE A 232 -1.75 21.54 5.73
N VAL A 233 -0.93 20.55 6.08
CA VAL A 233 0.36 20.29 5.45
C VAL A 233 0.55 18.80 5.13
N GLN A 234 1.26 18.52 4.04
CA GLN A 234 1.77 17.18 3.65
C GLN A 234 3.15 17.32 2.99
N ALA A 235 4.00 16.33 3.14
CA ALA A 235 5.38 16.32 2.65
C ALA A 235 5.61 15.30 1.51
N ALA A 236 4.68 15.15 0.58
CA ALA A 236 4.69 14.14 -0.48
C ALA A 236 4.75 12.70 0.06
N CYS A 237 5.72 11.89 -0.40
CA CYS A 237 5.96 10.53 0.09
C CYS A 237 7.46 10.22 0.14
N GLY A 238 7.82 9.09 0.77
CA GLY A 238 9.21 8.66 0.93
C GLY A 238 9.99 9.51 1.92
N THR A 239 11.30 9.56 1.72
CA THR A 239 12.25 10.23 2.62
C THR A 239 13.02 11.38 1.97
N ALA A 240 12.64 11.76 0.73
CA ALA A 240 13.36 12.80 -0.01
C ALA A 240 13.25 14.21 0.61
N GLN A 241 12.22 14.44 1.41
CA GLN A 241 11.99 15.69 2.13
C GLN A 241 11.31 15.45 3.47
N ILE A 242 11.38 16.45 4.35
CA ILE A 242 10.66 16.52 5.63
C ILE A 242 9.97 17.88 5.76
N GLY A 243 8.76 17.90 6.27
CA GLY A 243 8.09 19.15 6.63
C GLY A 243 8.63 19.69 7.95
N ARG A 244 8.84 21.00 8.02
CA ARG A 244 9.24 21.71 9.24
C ARG A 244 8.31 22.87 9.52
N PHE A 245 7.66 22.79 10.67
CA PHE A 245 6.80 23.84 11.24
C PHE A 245 7.50 24.46 12.43
N ASP A 246 7.92 25.73 12.32
CA ASP A 246 8.40 26.51 13.45
C ASP A 246 7.26 27.43 13.90
N ILE A 247 6.76 27.24 15.11
CA ILE A 247 5.52 27.82 15.64
C ILE A 247 5.83 28.65 16.88
N VAL A 248 5.15 29.78 17.01
CA VAL A 248 5.05 30.54 18.26
C VAL A 248 3.64 30.36 18.80
N VAL A 249 3.52 29.67 19.92
CA VAL A 249 2.26 29.46 20.63
C VAL A 249 2.06 30.54 21.66
N ASP A 250 0.88 31.15 21.68
CA ASP A 250 0.43 32.01 22.77
C ASP A 250 -0.34 31.14 23.78
N THR A 251 0.29 30.85 24.92
CA THR A 251 -0.28 30.00 25.95
C THR A 251 -1.32 30.70 26.84
N ASP A 252 -1.54 31.99 26.68
CA ASP A 252 -2.65 32.69 27.32
C ASP A 252 -3.96 32.52 26.56
N THR A 253 -3.86 32.35 25.22
CA THR A 253 -5.02 32.19 24.32
C THR A 253 -5.09 30.80 23.72
N ASN A 254 -4.10 29.93 23.98
CA ASN A 254 -3.97 28.58 23.45
C ASN A 254 -4.14 28.54 21.93
N SER A 255 -3.33 29.33 21.23
CA SER A 255 -3.45 29.48 19.78
C SER A 255 -2.11 29.83 19.13
N ILE A 256 -2.06 29.71 17.80
CA ILE A 256 -0.92 30.10 17.00
C ILE A 256 -0.81 31.65 16.96
N SER A 257 0.25 32.19 17.54
CA SER A 257 0.61 33.62 17.40
C SER A 257 1.26 33.89 16.03
N SER A 258 2.18 33.02 15.62
CA SER A 258 2.82 33.05 14.30
C SER A 258 3.44 31.70 13.97
N TYR A 259 3.67 31.46 12.68
CA TYR A 259 4.41 30.27 12.25
C TYR A 259 5.19 30.53 10.96
N THR A 260 6.17 29.65 10.71
CA THR A 260 6.76 29.42 9.40
C THR A 260 6.71 27.92 9.09
N TRP A 261 6.41 27.59 7.86
CA TRP A 261 6.45 26.20 7.38
C TRP A 261 7.26 26.12 6.09
N LYS A 262 8.02 25.04 5.93
CA LYS A 262 8.81 24.78 4.74
C LYS A 262 9.12 23.29 4.61
N LEU A 263 9.30 22.85 3.37
CA LEU A 263 9.89 21.55 3.04
C LEU A 263 11.41 21.67 3.08
N ILE A 264 12.05 20.72 3.75
CA ILE A 264 13.50 20.62 3.82
C ILE A 264 13.91 19.41 3.00
N PRO A 265 14.77 19.56 1.99
CA PRO A 265 15.32 18.42 1.26
C PRO A 265 16.21 17.59 2.18
N ILE A 266 16.13 16.27 2.03
CA ILE A 266 16.98 15.33 2.75
C ILE A 266 18.12 14.90 1.82
N ASP A 267 19.26 15.57 1.93
CA ASP A 267 20.44 15.39 1.11
C ASP A 267 21.73 15.51 1.94
N ASP A 268 22.89 15.34 1.30
CA ASP A 268 24.18 15.42 1.98
C ASP A 268 24.59 16.85 2.39
N ASP A 269 23.96 17.89 1.82
CA ASP A 269 24.28 19.29 2.11
C ASP A 269 23.71 19.74 3.46
N TYR A 270 22.52 19.22 3.81
CA TYR A 270 21.78 19.64 5.00
C TYR A 270 21.79 18.59 6.12
N CYS A 271 21.96 17.32 5.80
CA CYS A 271 21.61 16.23 6.69
C CYS A 271 22.81 15.35 7.03
N PRO A 272 23.31 15.38 8.27
CA PRO A 272 24.30 14.42 8.72
C PRO A 272 23.75 13.00 8.68
N ARG A 273 24.63 12.01 8.52
CA ARG A 273 24.23 10.60 8.47
C ARG A 273 24.19 10.00 9.87
N ASP A 274 23.15 9.23 10.16
CA ASP A 274 23.04 8.42 11.36
C ASP A 274 23.72 7.06 11.14
N LYS A 275 24.93 6.90 11.70
CA LYS A 275 25.72 5.69 11.53
C LYS A 275 25.04 4.44 12.09
N SER A 276 24.31 4.57 13.19
CA SER A 276 23.60 3.44 13.82
C SER A 276 22.53 2.90 12.90
N LEU A 277 21.79 3.80 12.24
CA LEU A 277 20.81 3.41 11.23
C LEU A 277 21.49 2.81 9.98
N GLU A 278 22.58 3.37 9.50
CA GLU A 278 23.32 2.80 8.36
C GLU A 278 23.79 1.36 8.62
N GLU A 279 24.28 1.05 9.80
CA GLU A 279 24.70 -0.31 10.18
C GLU A 279 23.52 -1.30 10.13
N ILE A 280 22.37 -0.92 10.66
CA ILE A 280 21.18 -1.76 10.63
C ILE A 280 20.63 -1.92 9.20
N LEU A 281 20.56 -0.83 8.44
CA LEU A 281 20.16 -0.86 7.04
C LEU A 281 21.07 -1.77 6.21
N LEU A 282 22.38 -1.67 6.39
CA LEU A 282 23.34 -2.52 5.69
C LEU A 282 23.14 -4.00 6.03
N LYS A 283 22.86 -4.32 7.30
CA LYS A 283 22.57 -5.68 7.75
C LYS A 283 21.32 -6.24 7.07
N TYR A 284 20.22 -5.46 7.04
CA TYR A 284 18.99 -5.86 6.37
C TYR A 284 19.19 -5.97 4.85
N LYS A 285 19.81 -4.96 4.25
CA LYS A 285 20.10 -4.94 2.80
C LYS A 285 20.93 -6.16 2.39
N THR A 286 22.01 -6.47 3.11
CA THR A 286 22.88 -7.61 2.79
C THR A 286 22.12 -8.94 2.81
N ARG A 287 21.26 -9.14 3.82
CA ARG A 287 20.43 -10.35 3.92
C ARG A 287 19.39 -10.42 2.79
N THR A 288 18.74 -9.31 2.53
CA THR A 288 17.72 -9.20 1.49
C THR A 288 18.34 -9.38 0.11
N ASP A 289 19.46 -8.71 -0.19
CA ASP A 289 20.15 -8.82 -1.47
C ASP A 289 20.66 -10.25 -1.73
N LYS A 290 21.15 -10.95 -0.70
CA LYS A 290 21.56 -12.36 -0.82
C LYS A 290 20.38 -13.26 -1.21
N LYS A 291 19.20 -13.03 -0.61
CA LYS A 291 17.99 -13.81 -0.92
C LYS A 291 17.43 -13.45 -2.29
N TYR A 292 17.24 -12.16 -2.53
CA TYR A 292 16.54 -11.66 -3.71
C TYR A 292 17.45 -11.52 -4.95
N GLY A 293 18.75 -11.42 -4.77
CA GLY A 293 19.73 -11.42 -5.86
C GLY A 293 20.04 -12.81 -6.44
N ARG A 294 19.48 -13.89 -5.86
CA ARG A 294 19.61 -15.24 -6.42
C ARG A 294 19.10 -15.28 -7.85
N ILE A 295 19.95 -15.71 -8.77
CA ILE A 295 19.54 -15.98 -10.15
C ILE A 295 18.64 -17.21 -10.14
N VAL A 296 17.44 -17.07 -10.67
CA VAL A 296 16.44 -18.13 -10.80
C VAL A 296 16.61 -18.86 -12.13
N THR A 297 16.72 -18.10 -13.22
CA THR A 297 16.86 -18.63 -14.56
C THR A 297 17.38 -17.58 -15.55
N ARG A 298 17.49 -17.95 -16.82
CA ARG A 298 17.70 -17.04 -17.94
C ARG A 298 16.55 -17.12 -18.93
N PHE A 299 16.08 -15.97 -19.40
CA PHE A 299 15.18 -15.90 -20.54
C PHE A 299 15.98 -15.77 -21.83
N ALA A 300 15.49 -16.35 -22.92
CA ALA A 300 16.15 -16.27 -24.22
C ALA A 300 16.29 -14.82 -24.71
N GLU A 301 15.37 -13.96 -24.33
CA GLU A 301 15.34 -12.52 -24.57
C GLU A 301 14.60 -11.83 -23.44
N ARG A 302 14.47 -10.51 -23.48
CA ARG A 302 13.57 -9.79 -22.58
C ARG A 302 12.12 -10.02 -22.99
N TYR A 303 11.26 -10.37 -22.05
CA TYR A 303 9.83 -10.49 -22.26
C TYR A 303 9.11 -9.31 -21.63
N THR A 304 8.13 -8.77 -22.34
CA THR A 304 7.47 -7.52 -21.99
C THR A 304 6.00 -7.69 -21.67
N HIS A 305 5.52 -6.78 -20.80
CA HIS A 305 4.11 -6.59 -20.44
C HIS A 305 3.76 -5.08 -20.42
N PRO A 306 3.85 -4.40 -21.58
CA PRO A 306 3.76 -2.95 -21.65
C PRO A 306 2.34 -2.41 -21.47
N ALA A 307 1.34 -3.28 -21.52
CA ALA A 307 -0.07 -2.92 -21.37
C ALA A 307 -0.85 -4.07 -20.73
N ARG A 308 -1.83 -3.73 -19.90
CA ARG A 308 -2.65 -4.70 -19.16
C ARG A 308 -3.92 -5.13 -19.88
N ASN A 309 -4.23 -4.52 -21.00
CA ASN A 309 -5.47 -4.71 -21.77
C ASN A 309 -5.25 -5.47 -23.09
N THR A 310 -4.17 -6.21 -23.19
CA THR A 310 -3.83 -7.02 -24.35
C THR A 310 -3.04 -8.27 -23.95
N GLU A 311 -3.01 -9.27 -24.85
CA GLU A 311 -2.14 -10.44 -24.69
C GLU A 311 -0.68 -10.06 -24.85
N THR A 312 0.18 -10.46 -23.90
CA THR A 312 1.60 -10.13 -23.87
C THR A 312 2.49 -11.36 -23.80
N MET A 313 3.76 -11.25 -24.22
CA MET A 313 4.71 -12.38 -24.15
C MET A 313 4.98 -12.81 -22.70
N LEU A 314 5.19 -11.85 -21.80
CA LEU A 314 5.41 -12.13 -20.37
C LEU A 314 4.15 -12.72 -19.74
N GLY A 315 2.97 -12.16 -20.05
CA GLY A 315 1.71 -12.66 -19.52
C GLY A 315 1.41 -14.09 -19.93
N LYS A 316 1.62 -14.42 -21.20
CA LYS A 316 1.48 -15.81 -21.70
C LYS A 316 2.44 -16.77 -21.03
N LEU A 317 3.71 -16.37 -20.87
CA LEU A 317 4.72 -17.19 -20.21
C LEU A 317 4.34 -17.50 -18.76
N LEU A 318 3.84 -16.50 -18.04
CA LEU A 318 3.38 -16.69 -16.67
C LEU A 318 2.15 -17.58 -16.59
N ALA A 319 1.15 -17.37 -17.44
CA ALA A 319 -0.04 -18.22 -17.49
C ALA A 319 0.34 -19.70 -17.78
N ASP A 320 1.37 -19.93 -18.62
CA ASP A 320 1.90 -21.26 -18.88
C ASP A 320 2.59 -21.86 -17.65
N ALA A 321 3.41 -21.07 -16.95
CA ALA A 321 4.06 -21.51 -15.74
C ALA A 321 3.06 -21.95 -14.67
N PHE A 322 2.01 -21.16 -14.45
CA PHE A 322 0.93 -21.50 -13.53
C PHE A 322 0.21 -22.79 -13.95
N LYS A 323 -0.17 -22.90 -15.23
CA LYS A 323 -0.84 -24.11 -15.75
C LYS A 323 -0.04 -25.37 -15.48
N ASP A 324 1.25 -25.32 -15.78
CA ASP A 324 2.12 -26.52 -15.70
C ASP A 324 2.37 -26.95 -14.25
N VAL A 325 2.67 -26.01 -13.37
CA VAL A 325 2.94 -26.33 -11.97
C VAL A 325 1.67 -26.81 -11.26
N LEU A 326 0.54 -26.20 -11.57
CA LEU A 326 -0.72 -26.47 -10.88
C LEU A 326 -1.52 -27.64 -11.50
N GLY A 327 -1.18 -28.09 -12.72
CA GLY A 327 -1.86 -29.19 -13.39
C GLY A 327 -3.31 -28.90 -13.75
N VAL A 328 -3.64 -27.66 -14.08
CA VAL A 328 -4.97 -27.24 -14.54
C VAL A 328 -5.09 -27.33 -16.08
N ASP A 329 -6.31 -27.45 -16.58
CA ASP A 329 -6.54 -27.46 -18.04
C ASP A 329 -6.31 -26.07 -18.65
N ILE A 330 -6.73 -25.04 -17.94
CA ILE A 330 -6.64 -23.63 -18.36
C ILE A 330 -6.24 -22.78 -17.16
N MET A 331 -5.34 -21.81 -17.34
CA MET A 331 -5.09 -20.73 -16.40
C MET A 331 -5.59 -19.41 -16.97
N LEU A 332 -6.42 -18.71 -16.19
CA LEU A 332 -6.83 -17.34 -16.42
C LEU A 332 -6.06 -16.45 -15.44
N LEU A 333 -4.96 -15.87 -15.90
CA LEU A 333 -4.11 -15.03 -15.06
C LEU A 333 -4.51 -13.56 -15.25
N GLY A 334 -4.91 -12.89 -14.18
CA GLY A 334 -5.22 -11.45 -14.22
C GLY A 334 -4.02 -10.63 -14.70
N SER A 335 -4.21 -9.87 -15.77
CA SER A 335 -3.16 -9.06 -16.39
C SER A 335 -2.67 -7.96 -15.43
N GLY A 336 -3.56 -7.41 -14.61
CA GLY A 336 -3.27 -6.43 -13.57
C GLY A 336 -2.42 -6.96 -12.43
N SER A 337 -2.32 -8.29 -12.26
CA SER A 337 -1.43 -8.91 -11.25
C SER A 337 0.04 -8.84 -11.64
N ILE A 338 0.35 -8.59 -12.93
CA ILE A 338 1.71 -8.47 -13.44
C ILE A 338 2.13 -7.00 -13.35
N ARG A 339 3.13 -6.70 -12.53
CA ARG A 339 3.49 -5.31 -12.17
C ARG A 339 4.82 -4.84 -12.74
N LYS A 340 5.48 -5.68 -13.56
CA LYS A 340 6.73 -5.34 -14.22
C LYS A 340 6.53 -5.29 -15.73
N ASP A 341 6.95 -4.20 -16.36
CA ASP A 341 6.77 -3.97 -17.79
C ASP A 341 7.70 -4.86 -18.63
N GLU A 342 8.86 -5.22 -18.10
CA GLU A 342 9.81 -6.13 -18.75
C GLU A 342 10.62 -6.96 -17.74
N VAL A 343 11.00 -8.19 -18.12
CA VAL A 343 11.84 -9.08 -17.30
C VAL A 343 12.84 -9.82 -18.22
N GLY A 344 14.06 -10.05 -17.69
CA GLY A 344 15.13 -10.81 -18.34
C GLY A 344 16.21 -9.94 -19.00
N PRO A 345 17.21 -10.52 -19.71
CA PRO A 345 17.40 -11.96 -19.88
C PRO A 345 17.87 -12.72 -18.62
N ILE A 346 18.53 -12.09 -17.64
CA ILE A 346 18.85 -12.69 -16.35
C ILE A 346 17.67 -12.43 -15.43
N VAL A 347 17.12 -13.46 -14.82
CA VAL A 347 15.96 -13.38 -13.94
C VAL A 347 16.37 -13.74 -12.51
N THR A 348 16.20 -12.81 -11.61
CA THR A 348 16.48 -13.01 -10.18
C THR A 348 15.20 -13.27 -9.40
N TYR A 349 15.33 -13.74 -8.16
CA TYR A 349 14.17 -13.88 -7.28
C TYR A 349 13.50 -12.53 -6.98
N ARG A 350 14.26 -11.43 -7.01
CA ARG A 350 13.74 -10.07 -6.94
C ARG A 350 12.76 -9.79 -8.08
N ASP A 351 13.14 -10.14 -9.32
CA ASP A 351 12.29 -9.95 -10.48
C ASP A 351 10.94 -10.68 -10.35
N LEU A 352 10.95 -11.89 -9.77
CA LEU A 352 9.71 -12.63 -9.52
C LEU A 352 8.80 -11.92 -8.51
N ARG A 353 9.37 -11.39 -7.43
CA ARG A 353 8.64 -10.66 -6.39
C ARG A 353 8.08 -9.32 -6.87
N GLU A 354 8.85 -8.60 -7.68
CA GLU A 354 8.42 -7.33 -8.28
C GLU A 354 7.39 -7.54 -9.38
N MET A 355 7.49 -8.65 -10.11
CA MET A 355 6.55 -9.02 -11.16
C MET A 355 5.18 -9.43 -10.60
N LEU A 356 5.14 -10.15 -9.48
CA LEU A 356 3.93 -10.64 -8.82
C LEU A 356 3.91 -10.24 -7.33
N PRO A 357 3.80 -8.93 -7.00
CA PRO A 357 4.01 -8.44 -5.64
C PRO A 357 2.89 -8.82 -4.67
N TYR A 358 1.67 -9.08 -5.15
CA TYR A 358 0.53 -9.44 -4.31
C TYR A 358 0.63 -10.84 -3.72
N ASN A 359 1.35 -11.74 -4.41
CA ASN A 359 1.59 -13.12 -3.98
C ASN A 359 0.31 -13.88 -3.62
N ASP A 360 -0.75 -13.71 -4.43
CA ASP A 360 -2.08 -14.26 -4.20
C ASP A 360 -2.09 -15.78 -4.07
N THR A 361 -3.07 -16.30 -3.33
CA THR A 361 -3.48 -17.69 -3.37
C THR A 361 -4.08 -18.03 -4.73
N VAL A 362 -3.82 -19.22 -5.25
CA VAL A 362 -4.39 -19.70 -6.51
C VAL A 362 -5.33 -20.85 -6.25
N TYR A 363 -6.51 -20.74 -6.81
CA TYR A 363 -7.59 -21.73 -6.72
C TYR A 363 -7.81 -22.44 -8.04
N MET A 364 -8.26 -23.67 -7.95
CA MET A 364 -8.86 -24.42 -9.06
C MET A 364 -10.37 -24.39 -8.88
N ILE A 365 -11.07 -23.94 -9.91
CA ILE A 365 -12.51 -24.10 -10.07
C ILE A 365 -12.81 -25.12 -11.18
N LYS A 366 -13.95 -25.78 -11.11
CA LYS A 366 -14.47 -26.60 -12.20
C LYS A 366 -15.61 -25.85 -12.87
N VAL A 367 -15.58 -25.78 -14.18
CA VAL A 367 -16.62 -25.15 -15.00
C VAL A 367 -17.02 -26.09 -16.15
N THR A 368 -18.23 -25.93 -16.65
CA THR A 368 -18.63 -26.55 -17.92
C THR A 368 -18.11 -25.75 -19.11
N GLY A 369 -18.06 -26.33 -20.30
CA GLY A 369 -17.70 -25.60 -21.51
C GLY A 369 -18.64 -24.43 -21.79
N GLU A 370 -19.94 -24.61 -21.51
CA GLU A 370 -20.94 -23.54 -21.61
C GLU A 370 -20.62 -22.37 -20.67
N GLN A 371 -20.33 -22.67 -19.40
CA GLN A 371 -19.92 -21.63 -18.43
C GLN A 371 -18.61 -20.95 -18.86
N LEU A 372 -17.64 -21.71 -19.37
CA LEU A 372 -16.39 -21.12 -19.84
C LEU A 372 -16.61 -20.20 -21.04
N ARG A 373 -17.49 -20.57 -22.00
CA ARG A 373 -17.87 -19.69 -23.12
C ARG A 373 -18.47 -18.37 -22.61
N HIS A 374 -19.39 -18.47 -21.65
CA HIS A 374 -19.98 -17.30 -21.01
C HIS A 374 -18.93 -16.40 -20.34
N MET A 375 -18.07 -17.00 -19.50
CA MET A 375 -16.97 -16.28 -18.84
C MET A 375 -16.04 -15.58 -19.83
N ILE A 376 -15.58 -16.27 -20.88
CA ILE A 376 -14.68 -15.73 -21.89
C ILE A 376 -15.34 -14.58 -22.66
N THR A 377 -16.60 -14.74 -23.06
CA THR A 377 -17.35 -13.68 -23.73
C THR A 377 -17.46 -12.43 -22.87
N PHE A 378 -17.72 -12.60 -21.57
CA PHE A 378 -17.80 -11.48 -20.63
C PHE A 378 -16.42 -10.84 -20.36
N ILE A 379 -15.37 -11.63 -20.23
CA ILE A 379 -13.98 -11.15 -20.08
C ILE A 379 -13.57 -10.26 -21.27
N LEU A 380 -14.01 -10.60 -22.48
CA LEU A 380 -13.61 -9.91 -23.73
C LEU A 380 -14.54 -8.76 -24.13
N ARG A 381 -15.32 -8.23 -23.18
CA ARG A 381 -16.14 -7.02 -23.41
C ARG A 381 -15.26 -5.76 -23.63
N ASP A 382 -15.82 -4.73 -24.20
CA ASP A 382 -15.09 -3.51 -24.62
C ASP A 382 -14.33 -2.83 -23.49
N GLU A 383 -14.86 -2.83 -22.28
CA GLU A 383 -14.22 -2.23 -21.09
C GLU A 383 -12.86 -2.86 -20.80
N SER A 384 -12.69 -4.16 -21.07
CA SER A 384 -11.40 -4.86 -20.85
C SER A 384 -10.33 -4.37 -21.85
N PHE A 385 -10.71 -4.14 -23.11
CA PHE A 385 -9.79 -3.62 -24.13
C PHE A 385 -9.48 -2.13 -23.93
N LYS A 386 -10.36 -1.37 -23.27
CA LYS A 386 -10.14 0.02 -22.88
C LYS A 386 -9.30 0.17 -21.61
N GLY A 387 -9.09 -0.93 -20.86
CA GLY A 387 -8.42 -0.90 -19.55
C GLY A 387 -9.30 -0.42 -18.40
N GLU A 388 -10.63 -0.38 -18.60
CA GLU A 388 -11.62 0.04 -17.60
C GLU A 388 -11.98 -1.10 -16.63
N THR A 389 -11.64 -2.34 -17.00
CA THR A 389 -11.79 -3.54 -16.17
C THR A 389 -10.62 -4.51 -16.41
N GLU A 390 -10.62 -5.63 -15.69
CA GLU A 390 -9.56 -6.62 -15.77
C GLU A 390 -9.53 -7.32 -17.14
N PHE A 391 -8.33 -7.46 -17.69
CA PHE A 391 -8.02 -8.32 -18.84
C PHE A 391 -7.27 -9.56 -18.35
N TYR A 392 -7.35 -10.68 -19.07
CA TYR A 392 -6.71 -11.92 -18.67
C TYR A 392 -5.66 -12.39 -19.67
N GLN A 393 -4.58 -12.94 -19.15
CA GLN A 393 -3.59 -13.68 -19.91
C GLN A 393 -3.98 -15.16 -19.90
N PHE A 394 -4.04 -15.75 -21.08
CA PHE A 394 -4.51 -17.14 -21.25
C PHE A 394 -3.34 -18.11 -21.33
N SER A 395 -3.47 -19.30 -20.72
CA SER A 395 -2.44 -20.34 -20.83
C SER A 395 -2.48 -21.07 -22.17
N ARG A 396 -1.37 -21.69 -22.53
CA ARG A 396 -1.22 -22.46 -23.76
C ARG A 396 -2.26 -23.56 -23.90
N GLY A 397 -2.54 -23.91 -25.14
CA GLY A 397 -3.57 -24.85 -25.54
C GLY A 397 -4.95 -24.25 -25.69
N LEU A 398 -5.26 -23.17 -24.97
CA LEU A 398 -6.51 -22.43 -25.18
C LEU A 398 -6.38 -21.54 -26.41
N ARG A 399 -7.33 -21.62 -27.33
CA ARG A 399 -7.44 -20.75 -28.50
C ARG A 399 -8.84 -20.15 -28.53
N ILE A 400 -8.90 -18.85 -28.65
CA ILE A 400 -10.10 -18.04 -28.59
C ILE A 400 -10.18 -17.22 -29.89
N GLU A 401 -11.27 -17.32 -30.62
CA GLU A 401 -11.58 -16.42 -31.75
C GLU A 401 -12.81 -15.60 -31.38
N TYR A 402 -12.65 -14.28 -31.34
CA TYR A 402 -13.65 -13.35 -30.88
C TYR A 402 -13.89 -12.23 -31.88
N ASN A 403 -15.14 -12.10 -32.32
CA ASN A 403 -15.56 -10.99 -33.14
C ASN A 403 -15.95 -9.81 -32.28
N ARG A 404 -15.09 -8.79 -32.27
CA ARG A 404 -15.26 -7.63 -31.42
C ARG A 404 -16.42 -6.74 -31.89
N ALA A 405 -16.68 -6.68 -33.19
CA ALA A 405 -17.75 -5.82 -33.71
C ALA A 405 -19.14 -6.30 -33.30
N ASN A 406 -19.32 -7.62 -33.18
CA ASN A 406 -20.59 -8.24 -32.80
C ASN A 406 -20.63 -8.72 -31.35
N HIS A 407 -19.52 -8.56 -30.60
CA HIS A 407 -19.35 -9.12 -29.23
C HIS A 407 -19.60 -10.64 -29.17
N GLU A 408 -19.15 -11.37 -30.19
CA GLU A 408 -19.45 -12.79 -30.35
C GLU A 408 -18.19 -13.65 -30.23
N LEU A 409 -18.26 -14.70 -29.41
CA LEU A 409 -17.24 -15.74 -29.35
C LEU A 409 -17.43 -16.70 -30.54
N VAL A 410 -16.57 -16.57 -31.55
CA VAL A 410 -16.65 -17.33 -32.80
C VAL A 410 -16.23 -18.79 -32.58
N SER A 411 -15.12 -19.01 -31.89
CA SER A 411 -14.66 -20.36 -31.56
C SER A 411 -13.88 -20.38 -30.24
N LEU A 412 -13.95 -21.52 -29.52
CA LEU A 412 -13.23 -21.79 -28.31
C LEU A 412 -12.72 -23.23 -28.32
N SER A 413 -11.42 -23.39 -28.39
CA SER A 413 -10.81 -24.72 -28.46
C SER A 413 -9.70 -24.89 -27.44
N LEU A 414 -9.49 -26.13 -26.99
CA LEU A 414 -8.41 -26.53 -26.07
C LEU A 414 -7.60 -27.66 -26.71
N ASN A 415 -6.28 -27.47 -26.85
CA ASN A 415 -5.35 -28.40 -27.48
C ASN A 415 -5.78 -28.85 -28.90
N GLY A 416 -6.37 -27.91 -29.66
CA GLY A 416 -6.84 -28.15 -31.03
C GLY A 416 -8.23 -28.78 -31.15
N TYR A 417 -8.88 -29.09 -30.03
CA TYR A 417 -10.25 -29.65 -30.04
C TYR A 417 -11.24 -28.58 -29.54
N GLU A 418 -12.37 -28.51 -30.21
CA GLU A 418 -13.45 -27.61 -29.77
C GLU A 418 -13.99 -28.06 -28.41
N ILE A 419 -14.21 -27.09 -27.51
CA ILE A 419 -14.76 -27.36 -26.16
C ILE A 419 -16.27 -27.57 -26.29
N ARG A 420 -16.74 -28.75 -25.84
CA ARG A 420 -18.19 -29.05 -25.81
C ARG A 420 -18.84 -28.41 -24.59
N ASP A 421 -20.09 -28.06 -24.67
CA ASP A 421 -20.82 -27.36 -23.61
C ASP A 421 -20.89 -28.19 -22.30
N ASP A 422 -20.99 -29.52 -22.40
CA ASP A 422 -21.05 -30.44 -21.27
C ASP A 422 -19.67 -30.80 -20.68
N GLN A 423 -18.60 -30.43 -21.36
CA GLN A 423 -17.24 -30.77 -20.95
C GLN A 423 -16.84 -30.08 -19.66
N GLN A 424 -16.42 -30.85 -18.66
CA GLN A 424 -15.87 -30.27 -17.42
C GLN A 424 -14.39 -29.94 -17.57
N LEU A 425 -14.02 -28.73 -17.14
CA LEU A 425 -12.67 -28.17 -17.24
C LEU A 425 -12.20 -27.67 -15.88
N LYS A 426 -10.90 -27.90 -15.59
CA LYS A 426 -10.22 -27.34 -14.40
C LYS A 426 -9.61 -26.00 -14.79
N VAL A 427 -10.11 -24.93 -14.21
CA VAL A 427 -9.63 -23.57 -14.47
C VAL A 427 -8.91 -23.03 -13.23
N GLY A 428 -7.67 -22.57 -13.40
CA GLY A 428 -6.89 -21.89 -12.38
C GLY A 428 -7.21 -20.39 -12.38
N ILE A 429 -7.47 -19.84 -11.22
CA ILE A 429 -7.68 -18.39 -11.01
C ILE A 429 -7.06 -17.95 -9.69
N GLN A 430 -6.69 -16.67 -9.59
CA GLN A 430 -6.16 -16.08 -8.36
C GLN A 430 -7.30 -15.72 -7.39
N ASP A 431 -6.99 -15.65 -6.10
CA ASP A 431 -7.94 -15.38 -5.02
C ASP A 431 -8.75 -14.09 -5.26
N PHE A 432 -8.07 -13.00 -5.60
CA PHE A 432 -8.70 -11.72 -5.92
C PHE A 432 -9.80 -11.87 -7.00
N HIS A 433 -9.54 -12.69 -8.02
CA HIS A 433 -10.50 -12.94 -9.10
C HIS A 433 -11.62 -13.90 -8.69
N LEU A 434 -11.33 -14.85 -7.80
CA LEU A 434 -12.35 -15.74 -7.24
C LEU A 434 -13.34 -14.99 -6.36
N VAL A 435 -12.86 -14.14 -5.47
CA VAL A 435 -13.71 -13.31 -4.59
C VAL A 435 -14.59 -12.36 -5.40
N ASN A 436 -14.07 -11.84 -6.50
CA ASN A 436 -14.76 -10.91 -7.39
C ASN A 436 -15.28 -11.56 -8.69
N ILE A 437 -15.52 -12.88 -8.68
CA ILE A 437 -15.80 -13.66 -9.89
C ILE A 437 -17.02 -13.16 -10.65
N LYS A 438 -18.08 -12.72 -9.94
CA LYS A 438 -19.28 -12.14 -10.57
C LYS A 438 -18.96 -10.85 -11.32
N LYS A 439 -18.11 -9.99 -10.75
CA LYS A 439 -17.71 -8.72 -11.35
C LYS A 439 -16.88 -8.91 -12.61
N PHE A 440 -15.98 -9.89 -12.61
CA PHE A 440 -14.99 -10.05 -13.67
C PHE A 440 -15.34 -11.10 -14.72
N MET A 441 -16.17 -12.10 -14.37
CA MET A 441 -16.47 -13.25 -15.24
C MET A 441 -17.96 -13.54 -15.39
N ASP A 442 -18.82 -12.74 -14.74
CA ASP A 442 -20.28 -12.84 -14.75
C ASP A 442 -20.86 -14.21 -14.35
N VAL A 443 -20.13 -14.94 -13.53
CA VAL A 443 -20.61 -16.16 -12.85
C VAL A 443 -20.53 -15.97 -11.34
N THR A 444 -21.42 -16.62 -10.60
CA THR A 444 -21.41 -16.56 -9.14
C THR A 444 -20.55 -17.68 -8.54
N LEU A 445 -20.06 -17.44 -7.31
CA LEU A 445 -19.35 -18.47 -6.57
C LEU A 445 -20.24 -19.71 -6.28
N GLU A 446 -21.56 -19.48 -6.15
CA GLU A 446 -22.55 -20.55 -5.96
C GLU A 446 -22.69 -21.43 -7.19
N GLU A 447 -22.79 -20.84 -8.40
CA GLU A 447 -22.86 -21.57 -9.68
C GLU A 447 -21.62 -22.44 -9.91
N VAL A 448 -20.43 -21.89 -9.63
CA VAL A 448 -19.17 -22.64 -9.74
C VAL A 448 -19.09 -23.73 -8.67
N SER A 449 -19.51 -23.44 -7.44
CA SER A 449 -19.47 -24.39 -6.32
C SER A 449 -20.49 -25.51 -6.45
N ALA A 450 -21.56 -25.33 -7.24
CA ALA A 450 -22.53 -26.37 -7.56
C ALA A 450 -21.90 -27.53 -8.32
N ILE A 451 -20.86 -27.28 -9.13
CA ILE A 451 -20.10 -28.34 -9.81
C ILE A 451 -19.05 -28.93 -8.86
N SER A 452 -18.26 -28.09 -8.23
CA SER A 452 -17.24 -28.48 -7.23
C SER A 452 -16.81 -27.27 -6.44
N LYS A 453 -16.68 -27.39 -5.12
CA LYS A 453 -16.10 -26.32 -4.28
C LYS A 453 -14.71 -25.95 -4.81
N PRO A 454 -14.38 -24.66 -4.91
CA PRO A 454 -13.05 -24.21 -5.25
C PRO A 454 -11.97 -24.84 -4.35
N LYS A 455 -10.84 -25.25 -4.94
CA LYS A 455 -9.73 -25.88 -4.21
C LYS A 455 -8.50 -25.00 -4.27
N ILE A 456 -7.87 -24.75 -3.14
CA ILE A 456 -6.55 -24.11 -3.08
C ILE A 456 -5.53 -25.05 -3.71
N LEU A 457 -4.79 -24.55 -4.70
CA LEU A 457 -3.68 -25.26 -5.33
C LEU A 457 -2.32 -24.74 -4.84
N SER A 458 -2.22 -23.44 -4.56
CA SER A 458 -1.03 -22.80 -4.00
C SER A 458 -1.44 -21.58 -3.19
N THR A 459 -0.70 -21.28 -2.14
CA THR A 459 -0.84 -20.08 -1.33
C THR A 459 0.12 -18.95 -1.74
N SER A 460 0.87 -19.15 -2.84
CA SER A 460 1.90 -18.21 -3.29
C SER A 460 2.09 -18.27 -4.79
N CYS A 461 1.74 -17.21 -5.48
CA CYS A 461 2.03 -17.02 -6.91
C CYS A 461 3.53 -17.01 -7.20
N THR A 462 4.32 -16.42 -6.31
CA THR A 462 5.79 -16.33 -6.47
C THR A 462 6.43 -17.72 -6.42
N ASP A 463 5.96 -18.60 -5.55
CA ASP A 463 6.53 -19.96 -5.43
C ASP A 463 6.25 -20.79 -6.68
N ILE A 464 5.08 -20.62 -7.30
CA ILE A 464 4.73 -21.29 -8.56
C ILE A 464 5.74 -20.91 -9.66
N VAL A 465 5.98 -19.60 -9.83
CA VAL A 465 6.89 -19.14 -10.90
C VAL A 465 8.35 -19.44 -10.56
N ASP A 466 8.75 -19.40 -9.28
CA ASP A 466 10.09 -19.81 -8.85
C ASP A 466 10.32 -21.30 -9.13
N GLU A 467 9.35 -22.16 -8.80
CA GLU A 467 9.41 -23.59 -9.08
C GLU A 467 9.51 -23.87 -10.58
N TYR A 468 8.68 -23.21 -11.41
CA TYR A 468 8.68 -23.41 -12.85
C TYR A 468 10.00 -22.97 -13.50
N PHE A 469 10.47 -21.76 -13.16
CA PHE A 469 11.67 -21.21 -13.78
C PHE A 469 12.96 -21.84 -13.26
N SER A 470 13.04 -22.18 -11.99
CA SER A 470 14.23 -22.81 -11.39
C SER A 470 14.53 -24.20 -11.98
N ARG A 471 13.56 -24.84 -12.63
CA ARG A 471 13.75 -26.14 -13.32
C ARG A 471 14.35 -26.00 -14.72
N GLN A 472 14.55 -24.78 -15.21
CA GLN A 472 14.95 -24.50 -16.59
C GLN A 472 16.18 -23.58 -16.62
N GLU A 473 17.23 -23.98 -17.32
CA GLU A 473 18.41 -23.14 -17.52
C GLU A 473 18.14 -21.96 -18.47
N LEU A 474 17.27 -22.21 -19.49
CA LEU A 474 16.89 -21.23 -20.48
C LEU A 474 15.38 -21.33 -20.79
N VAL A 475 14.66 -20.27 -20.49
CA VAL A 475 13.22 -20.17 -20.72
C VAL A 475 12.93 -19.47 -22.05
N ARG A 476 11.99 -20.04 -22.82
CA ARG A 476 11.47 -19.47 -24.06
C ARG A 476 9.97 -19.30 -23.96
N ALA A 477 9.47 -18.08 -24.17
CA ALA A 477 8.03 -17.85 -24.27
C ALA A 477 7.50 -18.28 -25.64
N SER A 478 6.27 -18.77 -25.70
CA SER A 478 5.59 -19.10 -26.94
C SER A 478 5.14 -17.83 -27.66
N SER A 479 5.44 -17.76 -28.98
CA SER A 479 4.93 -16.69 -29.85
C SER A 479 3.48 -16.94 -30.31
N GLU A 480 2.90 -18.10 -29.98
CA GLU A 480 1.54 -18.46 -30.35
C GLU A 480 0.52 -17.41 -29.88
N LYS A 481 -0.34 -16.99 -30.79
CA LYS A 481 -1.51 -16.16 -30.47
C LYS A 481 -2.63 -17.05 -29.96
N ARG A 482 -3.08 -16.79 -28.74
CA ARG A 482 -4.17 -17.52 -28.08
C ARG A 482 -5.50 -16.81 -28.25
N LEU A 483 -5.45 -15.48 -28.36
CA LEU A 483 -6.59 -14.61 -28.60
C LEU A 483 -6.48 -14.02 -30.02
N ILE A 484 -7.46 -14.34 -30.86
CA ILE A 484 -7.61 -13.82 -32.22
C ILE A 484 -8.85 -12.93 -32.22
N ILE A 485 -8.62 -11.64 -32.50
CA ILE A 485 -9.68 -10.63 -32.60
C ILE A 485 -9.97 -10.39 -34.08
N THR A 486 -11.25 -10.49 -34.47
CA THR A 486 -11.76 -10.24 -35.82
C THR A 486 -12.81 -9.13 -35.82
#